data_53db7cf0ca376da040080a32ab2af9c0
#
_entry.id   53db7cf0ca376da040080a32ab2af9c0
#
_cell.length_a   1.000
_cell.length_b   1.000
_cell.length_c   1.000
_cell.angle_alpha   90.00
_cell.angle_beta   90.00
_cell.angle_gamma   90.00
#
_symmetry.space_group_name_H-M   'P 1'
#
loop_
_entity.id
_entity.type
_entity.pdbx_description
1 polymer ?
#
loop_
_entity_poly.entity_id
_entity_poly.type
_entity_poly.pdbx_seq_one_letter_code
_entity_poly.pdbx_strand_id
1 'polypeptide(L)'
;MLRTSLTRLLAVLLTVASAFGSAYQASPKLVVILVIDQFRGDYLERYHDEFGPGGFRMFTDRGAYFPACYYDYANTRTAPGHATIGTGTYSSGHGILANEWWVGKRVLSSVDDESTKLVGIEGGAMGASPHNLLADTLGDELRLATEGNSRVFGIALKDRAAILPVGFSANGAYWIDHVSGAWVTSTYYMPDSPRWLTAYNSQKHVQKYLNLDWKDAGGNVLGSTAPHDAPDGAPLDTYELVGRTPYGNDYELEFARELIQQEKLGQGTVTDLLVLSLSANDLVGHAYGPDSPQMHAMALALDRQLSEFFTFLQQQFGNRFWVAFTADHGVAPTNATSVSLHLPAWLIANKDLKTQLNKSLSATLHKPAEYVRSASFPIVFINHDAFEEKISEADAETYVAQAMHDLGFLAAYTKDQLASGEVAPTAIGRMFVNSYSPYGGWWVIGLPMPFSLGTKDIADHGEAYSYDQHVPLAFYGSAFKPGVYRDQVEPIDLAPTLAVVLGINKPTNSTGHVLTQALNPRGDAPASPAATPKPRTEPRP
;
A
#
# COMPACT_ATOMS: atom_id res chain seq x y z
N MET A 1 23.85 58.39 15.49
CA MET A 1 24.01 57.15 16.30
C MET A 1 22.78 56.28 16.39
N LEU A 2 21.54 56.78 16.40
CA LEU A 2 20.35 55.91 16.49
C LEU A 2 20.07 55.05 15.22
N ARG A 3 20.39 55.54 14.00
CA ARG A 3 20.16 54.77 12.76
C ARG A 3 21.06 53.57 12.58
N THR A 4 22.31 53.63 13.05
CA THR A 4 23.25 52.52 12.97
C THR A 4 22.96 51.42 13.99
N SER A 5 22.33 51.72 15.11
CA SER A 5 21.93 50.73 16.13
C SER A 5 20.69 49.93 15.68
N LEU A 6 19.75 50.57 14.97
CA LEU A 6 18.53 49.89 14.47
C LEU A 6 18.86 48.89 13.35
N THR A 7 19.80 49.27 12.46
CA THR A 7 20.23 48.36 11.35
C THR A 7 21.00 47.14 11.88
N ARG A 8 21.78 47.29 12.94
CA ARG A 8 22.46 46.18 13.59
C ARG A 8 21.52 45.26 14.38
N LEU A 9 20.48 45.83 15.00
CA LEU A 9 19.43 45.04 15.69
C LEU A 9 18.58 44.27 14.70
N LEU A 10 18.25 44.84 13.54
CA LEU A 10 17.52 44.18 12.46
C LEU A 10 18.35 43.06 11.80
N ALA A 11 19.66 43.29 11.61
CA ALA A 11 20.57 42.26 11.09
C ALA A 11 20.78 41.10 12.07
N VAL A 12 20.81 41.33 13.37
CA VAL A 12 20.87 40.27 14.40
C VAL A 12 19.56 39.55 14.53
N LEU A 13 18.41 40.20 14.38
CA LEU A 13 17.10 39.55 14.35
C LEU A 13 16.91 38.68 13.09
N LEU A 14 17.41 39.12 11.93
CA LEU A 14 17.38 38.32 10.69
C LEU A 14 18.35 37.12 10.74
N THR A 15 19.47 37.19 11.46
CA THR A 15 20.41 36.05 11.64
C THR A 15 19.94 35.07 12.70
N VAL A 16 19.13 35.49 13.68
CA VAL A 16 18.56 34.58 14.70
C VAL A 16 17.34 33.83 14.18
N ALA A 17 16.57 34.41 13.21
CA ALA A 17 15.45 33.70 12.59
C ALA A 17 15.88 32.50 11.72
N SER A 18 17.15 32.41 11.32
CA SER A 18 17.68 31.29 10.54
C SER A 18 18.20 30.12 11.40
N ALA A 19 18.14 30.20 12.73
CA ALA A 19 18.80 29.23 13.63
C ALA A 19 17.86 28.16 14.22
N PHE A 20 16.59 28.16 13.86
CA PHE A 20 15.61 27.15 14.29
C PHE A 20 15.20 26.15 13.20
N GLY A 21 16.05 25.94 12.19
CA GLY A 21 15.90 24.83 11.27
C GLY A 21 16.19 23.51 12.01
N SER A 22 15.30 22.52 11.89
CA SER A 22 15.56 21.16 12.34
C SER A 22 16.93 20.70 11.85
N ALA A 23 17.73 20.03 12.71
CA ALA A 23 19.03 19.46 12.33
C ALA A 23 18.94 18.45 11.17
N TYR A 24 17.75 17.98 10.87
CA TYR A 24 17.43 17.01 9.82
C TYR A 24 16.75 17.64 8.59
N GLN A 25 16.46 18.94 8.61
CA GLN A 25 15.74 19.58 7.51
C GLN A 25 16.57 19.53 6.23
N ALA A 26 16.03 18.91 5.22
CA ALA A 26 16.56 18.89 3.87
C ALA A 26 15.40 19.14 2.88
N SER A 27 15.75 19.60 1.68
CA SER A 27 14.76 20.00 0.67
C SER A 27 14.99 19.24 -0.64
N PRO A 28 14.51 18.00 -0.75
CA PRO A 28 14.46 17.32 -2.05
C PRO A 28 13.51 18.07 -2.98
N LYS A 29 13.64 17.85 -4.27
CA LYS A 29 12.66 18.35 -5.25
C LYS A 29 11.42 17.47 -5.27
N LEU A 30 11.64 16.16 -5.16
CA LEU A 30 10.58 15.16 -5.19
C LEU A 30 10.86 14.09 -4.12
N VAL A 31 9.83 13.74 -3.37
CA VAL A 31 9.77 12.51 -2.57
C VAL A 31 8.86 11.53 -3.31
N VAL A 32 9.32 10.30 -3.47
CA VAL A 32 8.52 9.19 -3.98
C VAL A 32 8.30 8.20 -2.83
N ILE A 33 7.06 7.94 -2.47
CA ILE A 33 6.68 6.76 -1.68
C ILE A 33 6.36 5.67 -2.69
N LEU A 34 7.25 4.69 -2.80
CA LEU A 34 7.08 3.52 -3.64
C LEU A 34 6.46 2.41 -2.80
N VAL A 35 5.29 1.96 -3.18
CA VAL A 35 4.64 0.78 -2.62
C VAL A 35 4.62 -0.30 -3.68
N ILE A 36 5.02 -1.52 -3.33
CA ILE A 36 4.83 -2.68 -4.21
C ILE A 36 3.82 -3.58 -3.50
N ASP A 37 2.62 -3.67 -4.07
CA ASP A 37 1.49 -4.40 -3.51
C ASP A 37 1.85 -5.88 -3.31
N GLN A 38 1.59 -6.44 -2.13
CA GLN A 38 1.86 -7.84 -1.75
C GLN A 38 3.34 -8.24 -1.77
N PHE A 39 4.29 -7.30 -1.59
CA PHE A 39 5.72 -7.61 -1.69
C PHE A 39 6.26 -8.11 -0.35
N ARG A 40 6.59 -9.38 -0.27
CA ARG A 40 7.13 -10.03 0.94
C ARG A 40 8.48 -9.45 1.35
N GLY A 41 8.67 -9.27 2.66
CA GLY A 41 9.92 -8.73 3.23
C GLY A 41 11.16 -9.57 2.92
N ASP A 42 11.02 -10.88 2.72
CA ASP A 42 12.14 -11.77 2.44
C ASP A 42 12.66 -11.72 0.98
N TYR A 43 11.90 -11.14 0.04
CA TYR A 43 12.29 -11.13 -1.38
C TYR A 43 13.58 -10.35 -1.63
N LEU A 44 13.83 -9.25 -0.90
CA LEU A 44 15.05 -8.47 -1.06
C LEU A 44 16.32 -9.24 -0.68
N GLU A 45 16.24 -10.08 0.36
CA GLU A 45 17.37 -10.93 0.76
C GLU A 45 17.45 -12.20 -0.09
N ARG A 46 16.29 -12.80 -0.42
CA ARG A 46 16.19 -14.06 -1.19
C ARG A 46 16.78 -13.93 -2.60
N TYR A 47 16.53 -12.81 -3.27
CA TYR A 47 16.92 -12.58 -4.68
C TYR A 47 18.04 -11.54 -4.82
N HIS A 48 18.69 -11.15 -3.71
CA HIS A 48 19.70 -10.07 -3.68
C HIS A 48 20.77 -10.19 -4.76
N ASP A 49 21.33 -11.40 -4.93
CA ASP A 49 22.44 -11.63 -5.85
C ASP A 49 22.01 -11.64 -7.33
N GLU A 50 20.72 -11.74 -7.60
CA GLU A 50 20.13 -11.70 -8.94
C GLU A 50 19.71 -10.27 -9.34
N PHE A 51 19.58 -9.35 -8.37
CA PHE A 51 19.23 -7.96 -8.62
C PHE A 51 20.38 -7.13 -9.17
N GLY A 52 20.05 -6.23 -10.08
CA GLY A 52 20.98 -5.24 -10.60
C GLY A 52 21.26 -4.09 -9.62
N PRO A 53 22.35 -3.34 -9.81
CA PRO A 53 22.75 -2.29 -8.87
C PRO A 53 21.82 -1.05 -8.86
N GLY A 54 20.94 -0.91 -9.84
CA GLY A 54 20.10 0.28 -10.05
C GLY A 54 18.67 0.14 -9.55
N GLY A 55 18.20 -1.08 -9.32
CA GLY A 55 16.86 -1.40 -8.82
C GLY A 55 16.83 -1.57 -7.29
N PHE A 56 16.44 -2.74 -6.81
CA PHE A 56 16.32 -3.00 -5.37
C PHE A 56 17.63 -2.84 -4.60
N ARG A 57 18.77 -3.13 -5.23
CA ARG A 57 20.07 -2.91 -4.59
C ARG A 57 20.41 -1.43 -4.36
N MET A 58 19.66 -0.50 -4.92
CA MET A 58 19.73 0.90 -4.52
C MET A 58 19.38 1.07 -3.04
N PHE A 59 18.41 0.30 -2.54
CA PHE A 59 17.97 0.33 -1.15
C PHE A 59 18.87 -0.49 -0.24
N THR A 60 19.20 -1.73 -0.62
CA THR A 60 19.95 -2.66 0.24
C THR A 60 21.43 -2.29 0.38
N ASP A 61 22.06 -1.74 -0.68
CA ASP A 61 23.48 -1.45 -0.71
C ASP A 61 23.80 0.02 -0.45
N ARG A 62 22.86 0.95 -0.77
CA ARG A 62 23.10 2.39 -0.74
C ARG A 62 22.05 3.20 -0.01
N GLY A 63 20.99 2.57 0.46
CA GLY A 63 19.91 3.14 1.24
C GLY A 63 19.97 2.75 2.72
N ALA A 64 19.02 3.23 3.49
CA ALA A 64 18.74 2.75 4.85
C ALA A 64 17.68 1.65 4.75
N TYR A 65 18.09 0.41 4.98
CA TYR A 65 17.24 -0.77 4.82
C TYR A 65 16.92 -1.42 6.16
N PHE A 66 15.64 -1.71 6.38
CA PHE A 66 15.09 -2.36 7.57
C PHE A 66 14.46 -3.70 7.17
N PRO A 67 15.18 -4.82 7.28
CA PRO A 67 14.67 -6.14 6.90
C PRO A 67 13.60 -6.68 7.86
N ALA A 68 13.52 -6.18 9.10
CA ALA A 68 12.58 -6.64 10.12
C ALA A 68 11.40 -5.65 10.27
N CYS A 69 10.66 -5.39 9.19
CA CYS A 69 9.49 -4.53 9.18
C CYS A 69 8.21 -5.37 9.16
N TYR A 70 7.35 -5.16 10.17
CA TYR A 70 6.12 -5.95 10.33
C TYR A 70 4.94 -5.05 10.65
N TYR A 71 3.80 -5.33 10.01
CA TYR A 71 2.52 -4.76 10.41
C TYR A 71 2.08 -5.32 11.77
N ASP A 72 1.65 -4.44 12.68
CA ASP A 72 1.10 -4.84 13.99
C ASP A 72 -0.45 -4.77 13.98
N TYR A 73 -1.09 -5.32 12.94
CA TYR A 73 -2.53 -5.46 12.85
C TYR A 73 -2.93 -6.77 12.15
N ALA A 74 -4.20 -7.16 12.29
CA ALA A 74 -4.69 -8.46 11.85
C ALA A 74 -5.30 -8.43 10.43
N ASN A 75 -5.53 -7.25 9.87
CA ASN A 75 -6.25 -7.08 8.60
C ASN A 75 -5.32 -6.57 7.50
N THR A 76 -4.39 -7.42 7.09
CA THR A 76 -3.33 -7.17 6.11
C THR A 76 -3.86 -7.16 4.67
N ARG A 77 -4.51 -6.05 4.28
CA ARG A 77 -5.17 -5.87 2.97
C ARG A 77 -4.73 -4.57 2.30
N THR A 78 -4.97 -4.47 0.99
CA THR A 78 -4.56 -3.33 0.16
C THR A 78 -5.03 -1.99 0.74
N ALA A 79 -6.33 -1.80 0.96
CA ALA A 79 -6.85 -0.50 1.41
C ALA A 79 -6.35 -0.12 2.82
N PRO A 80 -6.45 -0.97 3.86
CA PRO A 80 -5.86 -0.68 5.17
C PRO A 80 -4.35 -0.44 5.11
N GLY A 81 -3.59 -1.22 4.33
CA GLY A 81 -2.14 -1.08 4.21
C GLY A 81 -1.74 0.27 3.60
N HIS A 82 -2.38 0.67 2.50
CA HIS A 82 -2.11 1.97 1.87
C HIS A 82 -2.52 3.15 2.76
N ALA A 83 -3.66 3.05 3.46
CA ALA A 83 -4.04 4.05 4.45
C ALA A 83 -3.01 4.16 5.59
N THR A 84 -2.51 3.01 6.07
CA THR A 84 -1.47 2.93 7.11
C THR A 84 -0.18 3.63 6.67
N ILE A 85 0.29 3.41 5.44
CA ILE A 85 1.51 4.02 4.90
C ILE A 85 1.38 5.55 4.84
N GLY A 86 0.23 6.06 4.39
CA GLY A 86 0.02 7.50 4.24
C GLY A 86 -0.18 8.23 5.57
N THR A 87 -0.90 7.61 6.51
CA THR A 87 -1.32 8.23 7.77
C THR A 87 -0.36 7.98 8.95
N GLY A 88 0.46 6.91 8.87
CA GLY A 88 1.32 6.50 9.98
C GLY A 88 0.55 5.95 11.20
N THR A 89 -0.65 5.41 10.98
CA THR A 89 -1.46 4.74 12.01
C THR A 89 -2.18 3.54 11.40
N TYR A 90 -2.79 2.67 12.23
CA TYR A 90 -3.54 1.49 11.80
C TYR A 90 -5.04 1.77 11.63
N SER A 91 -5.83 0.75 11.26
CA SER A 91 -7.27 0.88 11.01
C SER A 91 -8.02 1.54 12.17
N SER A 92 -7.61 1.30 13.41
CA SER A 92 -8.17 1.95 14.60
C SER A 92 -7.98 3.48 14.63
N GLY A 93 -6.99 4.00 13.91
CA GLY A 93 -6.73 5.43 13.78
C GLY A 93 -7.23 6.02 12.46
N HIS A 94 -7.08 5.32 11.34
CA HIS A 94 -7.47 5.84 10.02
C HIS A 94 -8.84 5.36 9.53
N GLY A 95 -9.49 4.40 10.21
CA GLY A 95 -10.88 3.99 9.95
C GLY A 95 -11.08 2.96 8.83
N ILE A 96 -10.12 2.70 7.98
CA ILE A 96 -10.30 1.80 6.83
C ILE A 96 -10.28 0.35 7.28
N LEU A 97 -11.43 -0.34 7.17
CA LEU A 97 -11.62 -1.72 7.64
C LEU A 97 -11.05 -2.75 6.64
N ALA A 98 -11.40 -2.60 5.38
CA ALA A 98 -11.13 -3.58 4.32
C ALA A 98 -11.11 -2.89 2.95
N ASN A 99 -10.93 -3.65 1.86
CA ASN A 99 -11.03 -3.11 0.50
C ASN A 99 -12.46 -2.66 0.18
N GLU A 100 -13.45 -3.35 0.76
CA GLU A 100 -14.87 -3.09 0.61
C GLU A 100 -15.63 -3.48 1.88
N TRP A 101 -16.79 -2.88 2.11
CA TRP A 101 -17.71 -3.24 3.19
C TRP A 101 -19.16 -2.88 2.88
N TRP A 102 -20.07 -3.34 3.73
CA TRP A 102 -21.49 -3.09 3.56
C TRP A 102 -21.89 -1.70 4.10
N VAL A 103 -22.64 -0.96 3.28
CA VAL A 103 -23.35 0.27 3.65
C VAL A 103 -24.83 0.05 3.35
N GLY A 104 -25.64 -0.15 4.37
CA GLY A 104 -27.05 -0.53 4.21
C GLY A 104 -27.17 -1.88 3.50
N LYS A 105 -27.68 -1.88 2.25
CA LYS A 105 -27.90 -3.09 1.44
C LYS A 105 -26.90 -3.24 0.27
N ARG A 106 -25.89 -2.40 0.21
CA ARG A 106 -24.89 -2.39 -0.88
C ARG A 106 -23.50 -2.64 -0.34
N VAL A 107 -22.67 -3.23 -1.17
CA VAL A 107 -21.21 -3.26 -0.97
C VAL A 107 -20.64 -2.05 -1.68
N LEU A 108 -19.79 -1.30 -1.00
CA LEU A 108 -19.04 -0.19 -1.53
C LEU A 108 -17.55 -0.43 -1.29
N SER A 109 -16.73 -0.02 -2.23
CA SER A 109 -15.28 0.07 -2.03
C SER A 109 -14.97 1.09 -0.92
N SER A 110 -13.83 0.91 -0.27
CA SER A 110 -13.32 1.82 0.76
C SER A 110 -13.18 3.28 0.30
N VAL A 111 -13.17 3.51 -1.00
CA VAL A 111 -13.00 4.84 -1.62
C VAL A 111 -14.19 5.29 -2.48
N ASP A 112 -15.21 4.44 -2.69
CA ASP A 112 -16.42 4.81 -3.44
C ASP A 112 -17.09 6.03 -2.81
N ASP A 113 -17.40 7.04 -3.63
CA ASP A 113 -18.02 8.28 -3.17
C ASP A 113 -19.13 8.72 -4.13
N GLU A 114 -20.37 8.54 -3.68
CA GLU A 114 -21.59 8.87 -4.45
C GLU A 114 -21.73 10.36 -4.76
N SER A 115 -21.03 11.23 -4.04
CA SER A 115 -21.03 12.68 -4.30
C SER A 115 -20.12 13.08 -5.46
N THR A 116 -19.31 12.13 -5.97
CA THR A 116 -18.31 12.35 -7.01
C THR A 116 -18.59 11.49 -8.26
N LYS A 117 -17.90 11.81 -9.35
CA LYS A 117 -17.98 11.09 -10.63
C LYS A 117 -16.58 10.75 -11.13
N LEU A 118 -16.47 9.68 -11.89
CA LEU A 118 -15.25 9.37 -12.64
C LEU A 118 -14.98 10.43 -13.70
N VAL A 119 -13.70 10.76 -13.85
CA VAL A 119 -13.16 11.70 -14.83
C VAL A 119 -12.08 10.98 -15.65
N GLY A 120 -12.08 11.15 -16.96
CA GLY A 120 -11.13 10.51 -17.88
C GLY A 120 -11.75 9.51 -18.84
N ILE A 121 -12.98 9.07 -18.55
CA ILE A 121 -13.83 8.25 -19.45
C ILE A 121 -15.23 8.87 -19.57
N GLU A 122 -15.98 8.48 -20.60
CA GLU A 122 -17.38 8.88 -20.78
C GLU A 122 -18.31 8.04 -19.89
N GLY A 123 -19.49 8.58 -19.55
CA GLY A 123 -20.57 7.82 -18.90
C GLY A 123 -20.89 8.23 -17.46
N GLY A 124 -20.07 9.04 -16.80
CA GLY A 124 -20.38 9.64 -15.49
C GLY A 124 -20.61 8.60 -14.38
N ALA A 125 -19.90 7.48 -14.40
CA ALA A 125 -19.92 6.49 -13.33
C ALA A 125 -19.56 7.13 -11.98
N MET A 126 -19.97 6.48 -10.89
CA MET A 126 -19.61 6.90 -9.52
C MET A 126 -18.10 7.04 -9.40
N GLY A 127 -17.66 8.13 -8.81
CA GLY A 127 -16.26 8.41 -8.55
C GLY A 127 -15.80 7.87 -7.20
N ALA A 128 -14.62 8.31 -6.81
CA ALA A 128 -13.96 7.88 -5.58
C ALA A 128 -13.27 9.06 -4.90
N SER A 129 -13.11 8.97 -3.58
CA SER A 129 -12.44 9.96 -2.76
C SER A 129 -11.88 9.35 -1.45
N PRO A 130 -11.04 10.08 -0.71
CA PRO A 130 -10.55 9.61 0.60
C PRO A 130 -11.56 9.83 1.75
N HIS A 131 -12.83 10.09 1.48
CA HIS A 131 -13.82 10.55 2.47
C HIS A 131 -14.01 9.62 3.67
N ASN A 132 -13.67 8.34 3.53
CA ASN A 132 -13.73 7.35 4.63
C ASN A 132 -12.47 7.37 5.52
N LEU A 133 -11.41 8.11 5.18
CA LEU A 133 -10.29 8.29 6.10
C LEU A 133 -10.74 9.10 7.32
N LEU A 134 -10.27 8.68 8.52
CA LEU A 134 -10.44 9.41 9.78
C LEU A 134 -9.14 10.09 10.23
N ALA A 135 -8.11 10.04 9.40
CA ALA A 135 -6.79 10.60 9.67
C ALA A 135 -6.26 11.31 8.42
N ASP A 136 -5.56 12.39 8.61
CA ASP A 136 -4.76 13.06 7.59
C ASP A 136 -3.52 12.23 7.24
N THR A 137 -2.92 12.57 6.10
CA THR A 137 -1.75 11.87 5.56
C THR A 137 -0.50 12.76 5.58
N LEU A 138 0.65 12.16 5.31
CA LEU A 138 1.89 12.92 5.05
C LEU A 138 1.71 13.94 3.91
N GLY A 139 0.92 13.59 2.88
CA GLY A 139 0.59 14.49 1.78
C GLY A 139 -0.19 15.71 2.23
N ASP A 140 -1.16 15.52 3.12
CA ASP A 140 -1.95 16.62 3.69
C ASP A 140 -1.06 17.56 4.51
N GLU A 141 -0.20 17.02 5.38
CA GLU A 141 0.72 17.81 6.19
C GLU A 141 1.76 18.55 5.35
N LEU A 142 2.25 17.92 4.27
CA LEU A 142 3.17 18.59 3.34
C LEU A 142 2.50 19.78 2.64
N ARG A 143 1.26 19.63 2.21
CA ARG A 143 0.49 20.72 1.62
C ARG A 143 0.18 21.83 2.62
N LEU A 144 -0.16 21.46 3.86
CA LEU A 144 -0.38 22.43 4.93
C LEU A 144 0.89 23.24 5.22
N ALA A 145 2.02 22.57 5.41
CA ALA A 145 3.30 23.20 5.71
C ALA A 145 3.83 24.11 4.59
N THR A 146 3.41 23.87 3.35
CA THR A 146 3.82 24.67 2.17
C THR A 146 2.72 25.61 1.68
N GLU A 147 1.68 25.86 2.48
CA GLU A 147 0.56 26.74 2.12
C GLU A 147 -0.07 26.35 0.76
N GLY A 148 -0.16 25.05 0.48
CA GLY A 148 -0.71 24.50 -0.76
C GLY A 148 0.22 24.53 -1.98
N ASN A 149 1.48 24.98 -1.83
CA ASN A 149 2.43 25.10 -2.95
C ASN A 149 3.05 23.75 -3.36
N SER A 150 3.13 22.76 -2.48
CA SER A 150 3.52 21.40 -2.83
C SER A 150 2.47 20.72 -3.69
N ARG A 151 2.91 19.91 -4.63
CA ARG A 151 2.07 19.02 -5.42
C ARG A 151 2.14 17.62 -4.88
N VAL A 152 0.97 17.02 -4.65
CA VAL A 152 0.81 15.67 -4.11
C VAL A 152 -0.04 14.86 -5.06
N PHE A 153 0.48 13.74 -5.54
CA PHE A 153 -0.22 12.85 -6.47
C PHE A 153 -0.09 11.39 -6.06
N GLY A 154 -1.14 10.60 -6.37
CA GLY A 154 -1.16 9.16 -6.23
C GLY A 154 -1.36 8.46 -7.56
N ILE A 155 -0.67 7.34 -7.79
CA ILE A 155 -0.78 6.50 -8.98
C ILE A 155 -0.81 5.05 -8.55
N ALA A 156 -1.77 4.28 -9.06
CA ALA A 156 -1.84 2.83 -8.96
C ALA A 156 -2.75 2.25 -10.05
N LEU A 157 -2.72 0.95 -10.31
CA LEU A 157 -3.80 0.32 -11.07
C LEU A 157 -5.10 0.32 -10.25
N LYS A 158 -5.02 0.16 -8.91
CA LYS A 158 -6.14 0.11 -7.98
C LYS A 158 -6.48 1.51 -7.45
N ASP A 159 -7.75 1.89 -7.45
CA ASP A 159 -8.27 3.17 -6.94
C ASP A 159 -7.83 3.47 -5.50
N ARG A 160 -8.07 2.54 -4.58
CA ARG A 160 -7.75 2.64 -3.15
C ARG A 160 -6.26 2.80 -2.88
N ALA A 161 -5.42 2.20 -3.71
CA ALA A 161 -3.97 2.31 -3.60
C ALA A 161 -3.44 3.67 -4.09
N ALA A 162 -4.13 4.31 -5.03
CA ALA A 162 -3.82 5.65 -5.48
C ALA A 162 -4.34 6.74 -4.52
N ILE A 163 -5.52 6.55 -3.92
CA ILE A 163 -6.29 7.56 -3.19
C ILE A 163 -5.88 7.63 -1.72
N LEU A 164 -5.90 6.49 -1.01
CA LEU A 164 -5.79 6.47 0.45
C LEU A 164 -4.46 7.02 0.98
N PRO A 165 -3.30 6.73 0.38
CA PRO A 165 -2.03 7.19 0.93
C PRO A 165 -1.72 8.67 0.67
N VAL A 166 -2.46 9.35 -0.22
CA VAL A 166 -2.25 10.76 -0.53
C VAL A 166 -3.20 11.71 0.20
N GLY A 167 -4.32 11.19 0.73
CA GLY A 167 -5.23 11.91 1.60
C GLY A 167 -6.14 12.93 0.93
N PHE A 168 -6.60 13.88 1.75
CA PHE A 168 -7.69 14.81 1.41
C PHE A 168 -7.27 15.94 0.50
N SER A 169 -6.05 16.46 0.65
CA SER A 169 -5.59 17.69 -0.01
C SER A 169 -4.73 17.44 -1.26
N ALA A 170 -4.64 16.17 -1.71
CA ALA A 170 -3.88 15.83 -2.91
C ALA A 170 -4.36 16.60 -4.16
N ASN A 171 -3.43 16.88 -5.07
CA ASN A 171 -3.75 17.51 -6.36
C ASN A 171 -4.43 16.54 -7.32
N GLY A 172 -4.21 15.23 -7.14
CA GLY A 172 -4.84 14.18 -7.92
C GLY A 172 -4.44 12.79 -7.47
N ALA A 173 -5.33 11.83 -7.70
CA ALA A 173 -5.04 10.43 -7.66
C ALA A 173 -5.53 9.80 -8.97
N TYR A 174 -4.73 8.91 -9.54
CA TYR A 174 -5.01 8.30 -10.83
C TYR A 174 -4.94 6.78 -10.73
N TRP A 175 -5.95 6.12 -11.32
CA TRP A 175 -6.03 4.67 -11.41
C TRP A 175 -6.59 4.27 -12.77
N ILE A 176 -6.67 2.97 -13.08
CA ILE A 176 -7.20 2.57 -14.38
C ILE A 176 -8.65 2.13 -14.32
N ASP A 177 -9.40 2.44 -15.35
CA ASP A 177 -10.68 1.82 -15.61
C ASP A 177 -10.46 0.36 -16.05
N HIS A 178 -11.08 -0.57 -15.36
CA HIS A 178 -10.83 -2.00 -15.52
C HIS A 178 -11.09 -2.50 -16.94
N VAL A 179 -12.11 -1.96 -17.62
CA VAL A 179 -12.54 -2.43 -18.92
C VAL A 179 -11.69 -1.83 -20.05
N SER A 180 -11.58 -0.51 -20.07
CA SER A 180 -10.86 0.21 -21.13
C SER A 180 -9.36 0.27 -20.92
N GLY A 181 -8.89 0.12 -19.67
CA GLY A 181 -7.51 0.35 -19.28
C GLY A 181 -7.07 1.82 -19.34
N ALA A 182 -8.01 2.76 -19.54
CA ALA A 182 -7.73 4.19 -19.52
C ALA A 182 -7.43 4.67 -18.10
N TRP A 183 -6.53 5.65 -17.97
CA TRP A 183 -6.28 6.32 -16.69
C TRP A 183 -7.44 7.25 -16.35
N VAL A 184 -7.96 7.12 -15.15
CA VAL A 184 -9.08 7.88 -14.62
C VAL A 184 -8.73 8.55 -13.30
N THR A 185 -9.54 9.52 -12.92
CA THR A 185 -9.53 10.20 -11.63
C THR A 185 -10.97 10.50 -11.23
N SER A 186 -11.18 11.38 -10.29
CA SER A 186 -12.50 11.71 -9.75
C SER A 186 -12.74 13.22 -9.73
N THR A 187 -14.02 13.61 -9.79
CA THR A 187 -14.41 15.02 -9.57
C THR A 187 -14.10 15.54 -8.17
N TYR A 188 -13.69 14.65 -7.25
CA TYR A 188 -13.12 15.06 -5.97
C TYR A 188 -11.86 15.91 -6.15
N TYR A 189 -10.97 15.50 -7.06
CA TYR A 189 -9.69 16.19 -7.30
C TYR A 189 -9.81 17.30 -8.33
N MET A 190 -10.59 17.07 -9.39
CA MET A 190 -10.71 18.02 -10.49
C MET A 190 -12.06 17.87 -11.21
N PRO A 191 -12.73 18.98 -11.59
CA PRO A 191 -14.06 18.91 -12.19
C PRO A 191 -14.08 18.26 -13.57
N ASP A 192 -12.98 18.40 -14.33
CA ASP A 192 -12.84 17.91 -15.71
C ASP A 192 -11.49 17.25 -15.93
N SER A 193 -11.41 16.38 -16.93
CA SER A 193 -10.16 15.74 -17.34
C SER A 193 -9.13 16.78 -17.81
N PRO A 194 -7.90 16.78 -17.25
CA PRO A 194 -6.83 17.62 -17.77
C PRO A 194 -6.57 17.30 -19.25
N ARG A 195 -6.25 18.33 -20.04
CA ARG A 195 -5.98 18.16 -21.48
C ARG A 195 -4.92 17.10 -21.78
N TRP A 196 -3.88 17.03 -20.95
CA TRP A 196 -2.82 16.05 -21.11
C TRP A 196 -3.32 14.62 -20.86
N LEU A 197 -4.19 14.39 -19.86
CA LEU A 197 -4.77 13.07 -19.58
C LEU A 197 -5.68 12.64 -20.73
N THR A 198 -6.54 13.54 -21.23
CA THR A 198 -7.38 13.28 -22.41
C THR A 198 -6.54 12.90 -23.63
N ALA A 199 -5.44 13.62 -23.86
CA ALA A 199 -4.51 13.34 -24.96
C ALA A 199 -3.80 11.99 -24.77
N TYR A 200 -3.36 11.67 -23.55
CA TYR A 200 -2.73 10.40 -23.21
C TYR A 200 -3.70 9.23 -23.44
N ASN A 201 -4.90 9.29 -22.88
CA ASN A 201 -5.91 8.24 -23.03
C ASN A 201 -6.34 8.03 -24.49
N SER A 202 -6.39 9.10 -25.30
CA SER A 202 -6.73 8.99 -26.74
C SER A 202 -5.73 8.18 -27.53
N GLN A 203 -4.48 8.09 -27.08
CA GLN A 203 -3.41 7.28 -27.71
C GLN A 203 -3.51 5.79 -27.35
N LYS A 204 -4.39 5.43 -26.38
CA LYS A 204 -4.65 4.04 -25.97
C LYS A 204 -3.35 3.27 -25.64
N HIS A 205 -2.49 3.87 -24.81
CA HIS A 205 -1.17 3.32 -24.47
C HIS A 205 -1.23 1.88 -23.95
N VAL A 206 -2.31 1.47 -23.27
CA VAL A 206 -2.50 0.11 -22.79
C VAL A 206 -2.44 -0.94 -23.91
N GLN A 207 -2.83 -0.58 -25.15
CA GLN A 207 -2.85 -1.51 -26.28
C GLN A 207 -1.48 -2.12 -26.63
N LYS A 208 -0.39 -1.41 -26.35
CA LYS A 208 0.98 -1.94 -26.58
C LYS A 208 1.37 -3.04 -25.60
N TYR A 209 0.63 -3.20 -24.53
CA TYR A 209 0.83 -4.21 -23.49
C TYR A 209 -0.13 -5.40 -23.61
N LEU A 210 -1.04 -5.38 -24.57
CA LEU A 210 -1.95 -6.49 -24.85
C LEU A 210 -1.41 -7.42 -25.94
N ASN A 211 -1.85 -8.68 -25.92
CA ASN A 211 -1.44 -9.74 -26.86
C ASN A 211 0.06 -10.04 -26.83
N LEU A 212 0.68 -9.95 -25.67
CA LEU A 212 2.09 -10.25 -25.43
C LEU A 212 2.24 -11.50 -24.56
N ASP A 213 3.24 -12.32 -24.89
CA ASP A 213 3.70 -13.37 -23.98
C ASP A 213 4.72 -12.80 -22.99
N TRP A 214 4.51 -13.06 -21.73
CA TRP A 214 5.52 -12.89 -20.70
C TRP A 214 6.40 -14.15 -20.63
N LYS A 215 7.71 -14.00 -20.79
CA LYS A 215 8.65 -15.12 -20.85
C LYS A 215 9.76 -14.97 -19.81
N ASP A 216 10.24 -16.11 -19.30
CA ASP A 216 11.47 -16.16 -18.51
C ASP A 216 12.73 -16.00 -19.39
N ALA A 217 13.90 -15.98 -18.76
CA ALA A 217 15.19 -15.88 -19.44
C ALA A 217 15.47 -17.09 -20.36
N GLY A 218 14.84 -18.23 -20.15
CA GLY A 218 14.91 -19.43 -20.97
C GLY A 218 13.95 -19.43 -22.16
N GLY A 219 13.08 -18.43 -22.28
CA GLY A 219 12.06 -18.32 -23.32
C GLY A 219 10.76 -19.08 -23.04
N ASN A 220 10.60 -19.66 -21.84
CA ASN A 220 9.36 -20.30 -21.44
C ASN A 220 8.28 -19.25 -21.15
N VAL A 221 7.05 -19.48 -21.65
CA VAL A 221 5.92 -18.59 -21.40
C VAL A 221 5.46 -18.77 -19.95
N LEU A 222 5.48 -17.68 -19.19
CA LEU A 222 5.04 -17.62 -17.80
C LEU A 222 3.60 -17.09 -17.65
N GLY A 223 3.15 -16.28 -18.62
CA GLY A 223 1.83 -15.68 -18.67
C GLY A 223 1.63 -14.99 -20.03
N SER A 224 0.42 -14.51 -20.27
CA SER A 224 0.06 -13.81 -21.50
C SER A 224 -0.98 -12.73 -21.24
N THR A 225 -0.89 -11.63 -21.97
CA THR A 225 -1.91 -10.57 -22.00
C THR A 225 -2.87 -10.70 -23.20
N ALA A 226 -2.81 -11.82 -23.92
CA ALA A 226 -3.84 -12.16 -24.89
C ALA A 226 -5.16 -12.48 -24.16
N PRO A 227 -6.33 -12.14 -24.72
CA PRO A 227 -7.61 -12.44 -24.09
C PRO A 227 -7.74 -13.94 -23.78
N HIS A 228 -8.03 -14.26 -22.55
CA HIS A 228 -8.30 -15.62 -22.05
C HIS A 228 -9.16 -15.54 -20.79
N ASP A 229 -9.75 -16.67 -20.41
CA ASP A 229 -10.57 -16.77 -19.21
C ASP A 229 -9.69 -17.12 -17.98
N ALA A 230 -10.16 -16.69 -16.81
CA ALA A 230 -9.61 -17.15 -15.54
C ALA A 230 -9.87 -18.66 -15.33
N PRO A 231 -9.19 -19.33 -14.38
CA PRO A 231 -9.39 -20.76 -14.11
C PRO A 231 -10.83 -21.16 -13.77
N ASP A 232 -11.64 -20.23 -13.28
CA ASP A 232 -13.08 -20.44 -13.01
C ASP A 232 -14.01 -20.19 -14.21
N GLY A 233 -13.43 -19.83 -15.37
CA GLY A 233 -14.14 -19.61 -16.62
C GLY A 233 -14.70 -18.19 -16.80
N ALA A 234 -14.36 -17.24 -15.91
CA ALA A 234 -14.73 -15.84 -16.09
C ALA A 234 -13.75 -15.15 -17.08
N PRO A 235 -14.23 -14.32 -18.03
CA PRO A 235 -13.34 -13.57 -18.91
C PRO A 235 -12.56 -12.54 -18.12
N LEU A 236 -11.24 -12.49 -18.34
CA LEU A 236 -10.38 -11.47 -17.75
C LEU A 236 -10.56 -10.14 -18.49
N ASP A 237 -10.70 -9.07 -17.74
CA ASP A 237 -10.75 -7.70 -18.29
C ASP A 237 -9.34 -7.15 -18.59
N THR A 238 -9.26 -5.92 -19.11
CA THR A 238 -7.97 -5.29 -19.47
C THR A 238 -7.08 -5.10 -18.23
N TYR A 239 -7.66 -4.76 -17.08
CA TYR A 239 -6.94 -4.61 -15.82
C TYR A 239 -6.27 -5.92 -15.40
N GLU A 240 -7.00 -7.03 -15.43
CA GLU A 240 -6.47 -8.33 -15.02
C GLU A 240 -5.47 -8.87 -16.03
N LEU A 241 -5.74 -8.75 -17.35
CA LEU A 241 -4.82 -9.20 -18.39
C LEU A 241 -3.44 -8.53 -18.27
N VAL A 242 -3.41 -7.20 -18.13
CA VAL A 242 -2.16 -6.44 -18.01
C VAL A 242 -1.57 -6.60 -16.62
N GLY A 243 -2.38 -6.52 -15.58
CA GLY A 243 -1.95 -6.56 -14.18
C GLY A 243 -1.38 -7.92 -13.75
N ARG A 244 -1.81 -9.04 -14.35
CA ARG A 244 -1.25 -10.38 -14.05
C ARG A 244 0.10 -10.66 -14.74
N THR A 245 0.77 -9.62 -15.19
CA THR A 245 2.09 -9.68 -15.83
C THR A 245 2.95 -8.47 -15.43
N PRO A 246 4.28 -8.49 -15.62
CA PRO A 246 5.12 -7.31 -15.41
C PRO A 246 4.76 -6.10 -16.28
N TYR A 247 3.99 -6.30 -17.35
CA TYR A 247 3.53 -5.21 -18.22
C TYR A 247 2.60 -4.23 -17.48
N GLY A 248 1.93 -4.65 -16.40
CA GLY A 248 1.20 -3.75 -15.50
C GLY A 248 2.11 -2.69 -14.90
N ASN A 249 3.26 -3.10 -14.37
CA ASN A 249 4.25 -2.17 -13.83
C ASN A 249 4.82 -1.24 -14.91
N ASP A 250 5.08 -1.75 -16.13
CA ASP A 250 5.54 -0.91 -17.23
C ASP A 250 4.52 0.18 -17.56
N TYR A 251 3.23 -0.16 -17.54
CA TYR A 251 2.14 0.78 -17.78
C TYR A 251 2.01 1.84 -16.68
N GLU A 252 2.12 1.43 -15.41
CA GLU A 252 2.13 2.35 -14.26
C GLU A 252 3.34 3.29 -14.29
N LEU A 253 4.53 2.77 -14.54
CA LEU A 253 5.77 3.55 -14.58
C LEU A 253 5.83 4.48 -15.79
N GLU A 254 5.25 4.11 -16.92
CA GLU A 254 5.09 5.00 -18.07
C GLU A 254 4.21 6.19 -17.73
N PHE A 255 3.04 5.93 -17.14
CA PHE A 255 2.13 6.99 -16.71
C PHE A 255 2.76 7.88 -15.63
N ALA A 256 3.51 7.31 -14.68
CA ALA A 256 4.23 8.07 -13.67
C ALA A 256 5.24 9.06 -14.28
N ARG A 257 6.00 8.65 -15.32
CA ARG A 257 6.91 9.56 -16.05
C ARG A 257 6.14 10.68 -16.72
N GLU A 258 5.04 10.36 -17.39
CA GLU A 258 4.18 11.35 -18.05
C GLU A 258 3.61 12.35 -17.03
N LEU A 259 3.04 11.87 -15.92
CA LEU A 259 2.50 12.73 -14.87
C LEU A 259 3.57 13.67 -14.29
N ILE A 260 4.78 13.17 -13.97
CA ILE A 260 5.89 13.99 -13.47
C ILE A 260 6.20 15.14 -14.42
N GLN A 261 6.18 14.89 -15.74
CA GLN A 261 6.49 15.89 -16.76
C GLN A 261 5.33 16.89 -16.95
N GLN A 262 4.10 16.40 -17.09
CA GLN A 262 2.92 17.23 -17.36
C GLN A 262 2.55 18.11 -16.16
N GLU A 263 2.61 17.54 -14.95
CA GLU A 263 2.34 18.26 -13.72
C GLU A 263 3.58 19.01 -13.18
N LYS A 264 4.72 18.91 -13.90
CA LYS A 264 5.99 19.59 -13.54
C LYS A 264 6.42 19.34 -12.11
N LEU A 265 6.31 18.08 -11.64
CA LEU A 265 6.71 17.72 -10.29
C LEU A 265 8.20 18.01 -10.07
N GLY A 266 8.53 18.51 -8.89
CA GLY A 266 9.89 18.88 -8.49
C GLY A 266 10.46 20.11 -9.19
N GLN A 267 9.68 20.83 -10.00
CA GLN A 267 10.13 22.07 -10.66
C GLN A 267 9.81 23.33 -9.85
N GLY A 268 9.01 23.22 -8.79
CA GLY A 268 8.67 24.29 -7.87
C GLY A 268 9.82 24.69 -6.93
N THR A 269 9.50 25.59 -6.00
CA THR A 269 10.41 26.05 -4.93
C THR A 269 10.37 25.16 -3.71
N VAL A 270 9.30 24.40 -3.53
CA VAL A 270 9.07 23.46 -2.41
C VAL A 270 9.15 22.01 -2.88
N THR A 271 9.19 21.08 -1.93
CA THR A 271 9.19 19.64 -2.21
C THR A 271 7.82 19.19 -2.67
N ASP A 272 7.76 18.34 -3.69
CA ASP A 272 6.55 17.65 -4.14
C ASP A 272 6.57 16.17 -3.68
N LEU A 273 5.40 15.53 -3.64
CA LEU A 273 5.22 14.12 -3.24
C LEU A 273 4.51 13.34 -4.34
N LEU A 274 5.06 12.19 -4.69
CA LEU A 274 4.41 11.18 -5.52
C LEU A 274 4.29 9.89 -4.72
N VAL A 275 3.08 9.38 -4.53
CA VAL A 275 2.86 8.01 -4.09
C VAL A 275 2.63 7.15 -5.32
N LEU A 276 3.49 6.19 -5.54
CA LEU A 276 3.45 5.25 -6.67
C LEU A 276 3.31 3.84 -6.12
N SER A 277 2.15 3.22 -6.35
CA SER A 277 1.88 1.85 -5.92
C SER A 277 1.81 0.93 -7.13
N LEU A 278 2.75 -0.01 -7.23
CA LEU A 278 2.84 -1.00 -8.30
C LEU A 278 2.00 -2.23 -7.95
N SER A 279 0.87 -2.40 -8.63
CA SER A 279 -0.16 -3.36 -8.26
C SER A 279 0.04 -4.76 -8.86
N ALA A 280 0.84 -4.91 -9.91
CA ALA A 280 0.93 -6.16 -10.66
C ALA A 280 1.53 -7.33 -9.86
N ASN A 281 2.40 -7.04 -8.89
CA ASN A 281 2.98 -8.07 -8.04
C ASN A 281 1.90 -8.83 -7.23
N ASP A 282 0.88 -8.13 -6.71
CA ASP A 282 -0.25 -8.73 -6.00
C ASP A 282 -1.09 -9.63 -6.92
N LEU A 283 -1.44 -9.14 -8.11
CA LEU A 283 -2.24 -9.90 -9.07
C LEU A 283 -1.53 -11.19 -9.54
N VAL A 284 -0.20 -11.14 -9.71
CA VAL A 284 0.61 -12.33 -10.00
C VAL A 284 0.70 -13.24 -8.77
N GLY A 285 0.84 -12.68 -7.57
CA GLY A 285 0.87 -13.44 -6.31
C GLY A 285 -0.39 -14.25 -6.09
N HIS A 286 -1.56 -13.64 -6.28
CA HIS A 286 -2.85 -14.33 -6.20
C HIS A 286 -2.99 -15.45 -7.25
N ALA A 287 -2.55 -15.18 -8.48
CA ALA A 287 -2.70 -16.12 -9.60
C ALA A 287 -1.76 -17.32 -9.54
N TYR A 288 -0.54 -17.16 -9.02
CA TYR A 288 0.52 -18.17 -9.10
C TYR A 288 1.14 -18.56 -7.75
N GLY A 289 0.95 -17.73 -6.72
CA GLY A 289 1.53 -17.92 -5.38
C GLY A 289 2.94 -17.32 -5.23
N PRO A 290 3.34 -17.04 -3.96
CA PRO A 290 4.57 -16.29 -3.66
C PRO A 290 5.87 -16.99 -3.99
N ASP A 291 5.87 -18.31 -4.09
CA ASP A 291 7.07 -19.10 -4.33
C ASP A 291 7.12 -19.68 -5.77
N SER A 292 6.26 -19.16 -6.66
CA SER A 292 6.16 -19.60 -8.06
C SER A 292 7.31 -19.06 -8.92
N PRO A 293 7.65 -19.72 -10.04
CA PRO A 293 8.56 -19.19 -11.04
C PRO A 293 8.11 -17.83 -11.60
N GLN A 294 6.79 -17.61 -11.68
CA GLN A 294 6.20 -16.35 -12.11
C GLN A 294 6.55 -15.23 -11.13
N MET A 295 6.43 -15.47 -9.84
CA MET A 295 6.74 -14.46 -8.82
C MET A 295 8.24 -14.15 -8.76
N HIS A 296 9.11 -15.14 -8.91
CA HIS A 296 10.56 -14.92 -9.07
C HIS A 296 10.85 -14.03 -10.30
N ALA A 297 10.28 -14.38 -11.46
CA ALA A 297 10.46 -13.58 -12.68
C ALA A 297 9.86 -12.17 -12.56
N MET A 298 8.75 -11.99 -11.80
CA MET A 298 8.17 -10.69 -11.47
C MET A 298 9.14 -9.85 -10.65
N ALA A 299 9.77 -10.40 -9.61
CA ALA A 299 10.75 -9.68 -8.79
C ALA A 299 11.95 -9.20 -9.63
N LEU A 300 12.44 -10.03 -10.54
CA LEU A 300 13.54 -9.65 -11.46
C LEU A 300 13.10 -8.61 -12.52
N ALA A 301 11.84 -8.66 -12.95
CA ALA A 301 11.28 -7.64 -13.85
C ALA A 301 11.16 -6.29 -13.13
N LEU A 302 10.58 -6.30 -11.92
CA LEU A 302 10.49 -5.12 -11.06
C LEU A 302 11.86 -4.46 -10.84
N ASP A 303 12.89 -5.23 -10.53
CA ASP A 303 14.24 -4.70 -10.33
C ASP A 303 14.74 -3.90 -11.54
N ARG A 304 14.56 -4.43 -12.78
CA ARG A 304 14.95 -3.74 -14.01
C ARG A 304 14.09 -2.50 -14.26
N GLN A 305 12.77 -2.61 -14.11
CA GLN A 305 11.82 -1.52 -14.30
C GLN A 305 12.08 -0.36 -13.34
N LEU A 306 12.37 -0.66 -12.06
CA LEU A 306 12.75 0.33 -11.05
C LEU A 306 14.11 0.97 -11.37
N SER A 307 15.09 0.20 -11.85
CA SER A 307 16.38 0.75 -12.29
C SER A 307 16.22 1.80 -13.39
N GLU A 308 15.33 1.55 -14.35
CA GLU A 308 15.01 2.50 -15.42
C GLU A 308 14.27 3.74 -14.88
N PHE A 309 13.32 3.54 -13.97
CA PHE A 309 12.57 4.64 -13.35
C PHE A 309 13.49 5.51 -12.49
N PHE A 310 14.36 4.93 -11.69
CA PHE A 310 15.32 5.70 -10.88
C PHE A 310 16.36 6.42 -11.74
N THR A 311 16.75 5.83 -12.87
CA THR A 311 17.60 6.52 -13.85
C THR A 311 16.89 7.76 -14.41
N PHE A 312 15.60 7.66 -14.74
CA PHE A 312 14.79 8.81 -15.14
C PHE A 312 14.73 9.88 -14.03
N LEU A 313 14.46 9.51 -12.77
CA LEU A 313 14.45 10.45 -11.64
C LEU A 313 15.82 11.13 -11.46
N GLN A 314 16.91 10.37 -11.59
CA GLN A 314 18.28 10.90 -11.52
C GLN A 314 18.55 11.94 -12.63
N GLN A 315 18.06 11.69 -13.83
CA GLN A 315 18.19 12.64 -14.96
C GLN A 315 17.38 13.93 -14.74
N GLN A 316 16.19 13.82 -14.14
CA GLN A 316 15.31 14.97 -13.88
C GLN A 316 15.76 15.82 -12.70
N PHE A 317 16.20 15.18 -11.61
CA PHE A 317 16.38 15.85 -10.30
C PHE A 317 17.82 15.79 -9.76
N GLY A 318 18.73 15.06 -10.42
CA GLY A 318 20.04 14.77 -9.86
C GLY A 318 19.91 14.01 -8.54
N ASN A 319 20.63 14.43 -7.51
CA ASN A 319 20.56 13.83 -6.17
C ASN A 319 19.44 14.42 -5.29
N ARG A 320 18.53 15.22 -5.87
CA ARG A 320 17.48 15.90 -5.12
C ARG A 320 16.13 15.20 -5.19
N PHE A 321 16.12 13.88 -5.29
CA PHE A 321 14.93 13.06 -5.04
C PHE A 321 15.22 12.07 -3.92
N TRP A 322 14.18 11.73 -3.20
CA TRP A 322 14.20 10.66 -2.19
C TRP A 322 13.16 9.61 -2.52
N VAL A 323 13.44 8.39 -2.11
CA VAL A 323 12.49 7.28 -2.25
C VAL A 323 12.35 6.60 -0.90
N ALA A 324 11.12 6.49 -0.40
CA ALA A 324 10.76 5.57 0.67
C ALA A 324 10.06 4.37 0.04
N PHE A 325 10.49 3.17 0.35
CA PHE A 325 10.00 1.93 -0.24
C PHE A 325 9.43 1.01 0.83
N THR A 326 8.23 0.48 0.58
CA THR A 326 7.57 -0.53 1.41
C THR A 326 6.55 -1.34 0.61
N ALA A 327 5.79 -2.22 1.28
CA ALA A 327 4.61 -2.87 0.76
C ALA A 327 3.42 -2.68 1.72
N ASP A 328 2.23 -2.87 1.23
CA ASP A 328 0.98 -2.74 2.00
C ASP A 328 0.64 -4.00 2.80
N HIS A 329 1.13 -5.16 2.39
CA HIS A 329 1.09 -6.46 3.07
C HIS A 329 2.02 -7.47 2.38
N GLY A 330 2.21 -8.62 3.04
CA GLY A 330 2.80 -9.82 2.45
C GLY A 330 1.74 -10.77 1.90
N VAL A 331 2.04 -12.07 1.87
CA VAL A 331 1.14 -13.12 1.38
C VAL A 331 1.48 -14.48 1.95
N ALA A 332 0.44 -15.29 2.24
CA ALA A 332 0.58 -16.67 2.67
C ALA A 332 1.16 -17.57 1.56
N PRO A 333 1.87 -18.65 1.91
CA PRO A 333 2.18 -19.72 0.98
C PRO A 333 0.91 -20.32 0.38
N THR A 334 1.01 -20.91 -0.80
CA THR A 334 -0.12 -21.64 -1.39
C THR A 334 -0.60 -22.78 -0.49
N ASN A 335 -1.88 -23.11 -0.56
CA ASN A 335 -2.41 -24.28 0.17
C ASN A 335 -1.64 -25.58 -0.20
N ALA A 336 -1.27 -25.75 -1.47
CA ALA A 336 -0.47 -26.90 -1.90
C ALA A 336 0.91 -26.94 -1.23
N THR A 337 1.58 -25.79 -1.10
CA THR A 337 2.86 -25.67 -0.39
C THR A 337 2.67 -26.02 1.09
N SER A 338 1.66 -25.46 1.75
CA SER A 338 1.37 -25.71 3.15
C SER A 338 1.12 -27.21 3.43
N VAL A 339 0.31 -27.84 2.59
CA VAL A 339 0.04 -29.31 2.68
C VAL A 339 1.31 -30.12 2.48
N SER A 340 2.16 -29.78 1.50
CA SER A 340 3.42 -30.48 1.24
C SER A 340 4.42 -30.40 2.40
N LEU A 341 4.36 -29.32 3.17
CA LEU A 341 5.18 -29.09 4.36
C LEU A 341 4.54 -29.62 5.65
N HIS A 342 3.42 -30.33 5.55
CA HIS A 342 2.64 -30.85 6.69
C HIS A 342 2.16 -29.73 7.65
N LEU A 343 1.94 -28.53 7.13
CA LEU A 343 1.40 -27.41 7.90
C LEU A 343 -0.13 -27.50 7.96
N PRO A 344 -0.76 -27.08 9.06
CA PRO A 344 -2.20 -26.96 9.11
C PRO A 344 -2.64 -25.95 8.04
N ALA A 345 -3.61 -26.35 7.24
CA ALA A 345 -4.15 -25.48 6.19
C ALA A 345 -5.65 -25.73 6.11
N TRP A 346 -6.41 -24.64 6.10
CA TRP A 346 -7.85 -24.68 5.96
C TRP A 346 -8.26 -23.88 4.72
N LEU A 347 -8.99 -24.53 3.83
CA LEU A 347 -9.53 -23.88 2.64
C LEU A 347 -11.04 -23.82 2.76
N ILE A 348 -11.58 -22.62 2.92
CA ILE A 348 -13.03 -22.38 2.98
C ILE A 348 -13.38 -21.16 2.16
N ALA A 349 -14.03 -21.35 1.02
CA ALA A 349 -14.47 -20.22 0.21
C ALA A 349 -15.48 -19.34 0.98
N ASN A 350 -15.43 -18.04 0.78
CA ASN A 350 -16.29 -17.05 1.44
C ASN A 350 -17.77 -17.43 1.38
N LYS A 351 -18.25 -17.95 0.23
CA LYS A 351 -19.62 -18.42 0.06
C LYS A 351 -19.96 -19.61 0.97
N ASP A 352 -19.03 -20.53 1.15
CA ASP A 352 -19.23 -21.71 1.98
C ASP A 352 -19.18 -21.35 3.46
N LEU A 353 -18.28 -20.46 3.86
CA LEU A 353 -18.23 -19.87 5.20
C LEU A 353 -19.58 -19.21 5.55
N LYS A 354 -20.07 -18.31 4.69
CA LYS A 354 -21.40 -17.70 4.85
C LYS A 354 -22.50 -18.74 5.03
N THR A 355 -22.50 -19.78 4.19
CA THR A 355 -23.52 -20.83 4.23
C THR A 355 -23.49 -21.62 5.52
N GLN A 356 -22.29 -22.02 5.99
CA GLN A 356 -22.12 -22.78 7.23
C GLN A 356 -22.49 -21.95 8.46
N LEU A 357 -22.10 -20.67 8.50
CA LEU A 357 -22.47 -19.75 9.57
C LEU A 357 -23.99 -19.56 9.66
N ASN A 358 -24.66 -19.30 8.54
CA ASN A 358 -26.11 -19.17 8.50
C ASN A 358 -26.84 -20.43 8.95
N LYS A 359 -26.32 -21.61 8.61
CA LYS A 359 -26.88 -22.89 9.07
C LYS A 359 -26.72 -23.04 10.60
N SER A 360 -25.53 -22.75 11.15
CA SER A 360 -25.25 -22.81 12.57
C SER A 360 -26.13 -21.84 13.35
N LEU A 361 -26.19 -20.57 12.93
CA LEU A 361 -27.00 -19.54 13.58
C LEU A 361 -28.50 -19.84 13.52
N SER A 362 -29.00 -20.38 12.39
CA SER A 362 -30.40 -20.80 12.28
C SER A 362 -30.76 -21.92 13.26
N ALA A 363 -29.84 -22.84 13.53
CA ALA A 363 -30.03 -23.89 14.52
C ALA A 363 -30.01 -23.32 15.96
N THR A 364 -29.04 -22.45 16.28
CA THR A 364 -28.88 -21.83 17.59
C THR A 364 -30.05 -20.91 17.96
N LEU A 365 -30.51 -20.11 17.01
CA LEU A 365 -31.59 -19.13 17.20
C LEU A 365 -32.99 -19.73 16.93
N HIS A 366 -33.07 -21.02 16.59
CA HIS A 366 -34.31 -21.75 16.30
C HIS A 366 -35.21 -21.08 15.22
N LYS A 367 -34.60 -20.30 14.32
CA LYS A 367 -35.30 -19.56 13.27
C LYS A 367 -34.45 -19.54 11.99
N PRO A 368 -34.94 -20.10 10.88
CA PRO A 368 -34.21 -20.00 9.60
C PRO A 368 -34.18 -18.56 9.10
N ALA A 369 -32.99 -17.99 8.95
CA ALA A 369 -32.77 -16.66 8.40
C ALA A 369 -31.36 -16.53 7.84
N GLU A 370 -31.09 -15.46 7.07
CA GLU A 370 -29.78 -15.09 6.57
C GLU A 370 -29.14 -14.10 7.55
N TYR A 371 -28.53 -14.60 8.63
CA TYR A 371 -27.89 -13.82 9.70
C TYR A 371 -26.56 -13.21 9.28
N VAL A 372 -25.81 -13.91 8.41
CA VAL A 372 -24.58 -13.45 7.81
C VAL A 372 -24.88 -12.98 6.40
N ARG A 373 -24.62 -11.70 6.13
CA ARG A 373 -24.87 -11.08 4.82
C ARG A 373 -23.78 -11.45 3.81
N SER A 374 -22.53 -11.37 4.25
CA SER A 374 -21.35 -11.79 3.46
C SER A 374 -20.20 -12.17 4.36
N ALA A 375 -19.25 -12.89 3.80
CA ALA A 375 -17.93 -13.11 4.37
C ALA A 375 -16.87 -12.58 3.40
N SER A 376 -15.89 -11.89 3.94
CA SER A 376 -14.64 -11.51 3.31
C SER A 376 -13.55 -12.01 4.26
N PHE A 377 -13.23 -13.30 4.14
CA PHE A 377 -12.38 -14.02 5.09
C PHE A 377 -11.14 -13.22 5.49
N PRO A 378 -10.87 -13.04 6.80
CA PRO A 378 -11.56 -13.62 7.95
C PRO A 378 -12.65 -12.71 8.57
N ILE A 379 -13.15 -11.69 7.85
CA ILE A 379 -14.22 -10.79 8.32
C ILE A 379 -15.58 -11.32 7.90
N VAL A 380 -16.54 -11.25 8.82
CA VAL A 380 -17.93 -11.65 8.60
C VAL A 380 -18.85 -10.46 8.83
N PHE A 381 -19.63 -10.07 7.82
CA PHE A 381 -20.61 -8.97 7.90
C PHE A 381 -21.99 -9.52 8.24
N ILE A 382 -22.61 -8.92 9.26
CA ILE A 382 -23.85 -9.38 9.86
C ILE A 382 -25.04 -8.71 9.20
N ASN A 383 -26.11 -9.48 8.99
CA ASN A 383 -27.39 -8.97 8.53
C ASN A 383 -28.27 -8.58 9.74
N HIS A 384 -28.20 -7.32 10.14
CA HIS A 384 -29.02 -6.78 11.22
C HIS A 384 -30.49 -7.12 11.09
N ASP A 385 -31.07 -7.02 9.87
CA ASP A 385 -32.50 -7.22 9.64
C ASP A 385 -33.00 -8.66 9.90
N ALA A 386 -32.09 -9.62 10.05
CA ALA A 386 -32.42 -11.02 10.31
C ALA A 386 -32.66 -11.31 11.81
N PHE A 387 -32.10 -10.47 12.69
CA PHE A 387 -32.26 -10.62 14.13
C PHE A 387 -33.57 -10.02 14.63
N GLU A 388 -34.07 -10.51 15.76
CA GLU A 388 -35.21 -9.89 16.41
C GLU A 388 -34.82 -8.54 17.01
N GLU A 389 -35.72 -7.55 17.03
CA GLU A 389 -35.47 -6.18 17.51
C GLU A 389 -34.91 -6.12 18.95
N LYS A 390 -35.14 -7.13 19.78
CA LYS A 390 -34.61 -7.21 21.15
C LYS A 390 -33.14 -7.64 21.21
N ILE A 391 -32.56 -8.15 20.13
CA ILE A 391 -31.16 -8.58 20.06
C ILE A 391 -30.30 -7.35 19.74
N SER A 392 -29.42 -7.02 20.67
CA SER A 392 -28.47 -5.92 20.48
C SER A 392 -27.39 -6.26 19.45
N GLU A 393 -26.65 -5.24 18.96
CA GLU A 393 -25.47 -5.43 18.11
C GLU A 393 -24.45 -6.36 18.78
N ALA A 394 -24.09 -6.08 20.03
CA ALA A 394 -23.14 -6.89 20.80
C ALA A 394 -23.58 -8.35 20.97
N ASP A 395 -24.90 -8.60 21.20
CA ASP A 395 -25.41 -9.97 21.29
C ASP A 395 -25.36 -10.68 19.92
N ALA A 396 -25.75 -10.00 18.84
CA ALA A 396 -25.68 -10.56 17.49
C ALA A 396 -24.26 -10.90 17.08
N GLU A 397 -23.30 -10.01 17.33
CA GLU A 397 -21.88 -10.23 17.09
C GLU A 397 -21.35 -11.40 17.92
N THR A 398 -21.78 -11.54 19.18
CA THR A 398 -21.42 -12.67 20.05
C THR A 398 -21.93 -14.00 19.51
N TYR A 399 -23.16 -14.08 19.00
CA TYR A 399 -23.67 -15.30 18.34
C TYR A 399 -22.83 -15.67 17.12
N VAL A 400 -22.45 -14.69 16.30
CA VAL A 400 -21.61 -14.93 15.12
C VAL A 400 -20.20 -15.34 15.51
N ALA A 401 -19.58 -14.69 16.50
CA ALA A 401 -18.27 -15.05 17.03
C ALA A 401 -18.23 -16.50 17.56
N GLN A 402 -19.27 -16.91 18.31
CA GLN A 402 -19.39 -18.30 18.77
C GLN A 402 -19.54 -19.27 17.60
N ALA A 403 -20.37 -18.95 16.59
CA ALA A 403 -20.52 -19.79 15.42
C ALA A 403 -19.22 -19.91 14.61
N MET A 404 -18.40 -18.86 14.54
CA MET A 404 -17.06 -18.92 13.93
C MET A 404 -16.11 -19.84 14.72
N HIS A 405 -16.12 -19.73 16.06
CA HIS A 405 -15.35 -20.63 16.93
C HIS A 405 -15.75 -22.10 16.71
N ASP A 406 -17.06 -22.38 16.67
CA ASP A 406 -17.58 -23.74 16.45
C ASP A 406 -17.22 -24.31 15.07
N LEU A 407 -16.93 -23.45 14.08
CA LEU A 407 -16.42 -23.82 12.75
C LEU A 407 -14.90 -24.00 12.70
N GLY A 408 -14.17 -23.71 13.79
CA GLY A 408 -12.74 -23.98 13.89
C GLY A 408 -11.83 -22.74 13.83
N PHE A 409 -12.37 -21.51 13.90
CA PHE A 409 -11.52 -20.35 14.13
C PHE A 409 -10.92 -20.43 15.55
N LEU A 410 -9.63 -20.09 15.65
CA LEU A 410 -8.90 -20.11 16.94
C LEU A 410 -9.42 -19.06 17.90
N ALA A 411 -9.88 -17.92 17.37
CA ALA A 411 -10.56 -16.85 18.09
C ALA A 411 -11.47 -16.08 17.12
N ALA A 412 -12.44 -15.35 17.66
CA ALA A 412 -13.23 -14.39 16.92
C ALA A 412 -13.46 -13.17 17.82
N TYR A 413 -13.27 -11.99 17.27
CA TYR A 413 -13.37 -10.73 17.97
C TYR A 413 -14.52 -9.92 17.41
N THR A 414 -15.42 -9.50 18.28
CA THR A 414 -16.56 -8.67 17.90
C THR A 414 -16.12 -7.21 17.74
N LYS A 415 -16.82 -6.46 16.91
CA LYS A 415 -16.57 -5.03 16.75
C LYS A 415 -16.70 -4.28 18.09
N ASP A 416 -17.68 -4.66 18.91
CA ASP A 416 -17.90 -4.07 20.23
C ASP A 416 -16.72 -4.30 21.18
N GLN A 417 -16.17 -5.53 21.25
CA GLN A 417 -14.96 -5.84 22.02
C GLN A 417 -13.75 -5.02 21.57
N LEU A 418 -13.59 -4.85 20.26
CA LEU A 418 -12.47 -4.07 19.72
C LEU A 418 -12.64 -2.57 19.99
N ALA A 419 -13.87 -2.06 19.94
CA ALA A 419 -14.20 -0.67 20.24
C ALA A 419 -13.98 -0.33 21.71
N SER A 420 -14.35 -1.24 22.62
CA SER A 420 -14.21 -1.05 24.07
C SER A 420 -12.80 -1.37 24.59
N GLY A 421 -11.97 -2.06 23.79
CA GLY A 421 -10.68 -2.56 24.23
C GLY A 421 -10.76 -3.77 25.17
N GLU A 422 -11.91 -4.42 25.27
CA GLU A 422 -12.13 -5.65 26.07
C GLU A 422 -11.54 -6.89 25.40
N VAL A 423 -10.25 -6.82 25.09
CA VAL A 423 -9.46 -7.86 24.44
C VAL A 423 -8.29 -8.25 25.34
N ALA A 424 -7.95 -9.53 25.36
CA ALA A 424 -6.80 -9.99 26.14
C ALA A 424 -5.52 -9.22 25.74
N PRO A 425 -4.71 -8.72 26.70
CA PRO A 425 -3.53 -7.89 26.44
C PRO A 425 -2.34 -8.75 25.94
N THR A 426 -2.56 -9.47 24.87
CA THR A 426 -1.56 -10.26 24.15
C THR A 426 -1.13 -9.54 22.87
N ALA A 427 -0.04 -9.97 22.24
CA ALA A 427 0.37 -9.45 20.93
C ALA A 427 -0.75 -9.61 19.88
N ILE A 428 -1.39 -10.78 19.84
CA ILE A 428 -2.52 -11.02 18.93
C ILE A 428 -3.70 -10.10 19.26
N GLY A 429 -4.09 -9.97 20.54
CA GLY A 429 -5.17 -9.07 20.95
C GLY A 429 -4.92 -7.63 20.49
N ARG A 430 -3.68 -7.13 20.64
CA ARG A 430 -3.30 -5.79 20.17
C ARG A 430 -3.47 -5.65 18.64
N MET A 431 -3.05 -6.65 17.87
CA MET A 431 -3.22 -6.64 16.40
C MET A 431 -4.69 -6.50 16.01
N PHE A 432 -5.59 -7.20 16.72
CA PHE A 432 -7.03 -7.09 16.45
C PHE A 432 -7.59 -5.73 16.87
N VAL A 433 -7.18 -5.17 18.00
CA VAL A 433 -7.55 -3.79 18.41
C VAL A 433 -7.07 -2.77 17.37
N ASN A 434 -5.86 -2.91 16.84
CA ASN A 434 -5.34 -2.07 15.76
C ASN A 434 -6.14 -2.21 14.46
N SER A 435 -6.86 -3.31 14.25
CA SER A 435 -7.71 -3.57 13.09
C SER A 435 -9.14 -3.03 13.24
N TYR A 436 -9.49 -2.45 14.38
CA TYR A 436 -10.81 -1.87 14.60
C TYR A 436 -11.16 -0.80 13.56
N SER A 437 -12.43 -0.75 13.18
CA SER A 437 -13.00 0.31 12.37
C SER A 437 -14.44 0.60 12.78
N PRO A 438 -14.88 1.86 12.77
CA PRO A 438 -16.28 2.21 13.01
C PRO A 438 -17.19 1.85 11.82
N TYR A 439 -16.61 1.61 10.63
CA TYR A 439 -17.34 1.32 9.40
C TYR A 439 -17.76 -0.15 9.28
N GLY A 440 -18.51 -0.45 8.23
CA GLY A 440 -18.91 -1.81 7.88
C GLY A 440 -20.18 -2.33 8.57
N GLY A 441 -20.89 -1.50 9.35
CA GLY A 441 -22.05 -1.92 10.13
C GLY A 441 -21.65 -2.90 11.24
N TRP A 442 -22.39 -3.97 11.41
CA TRP A 442 -22.10 -5.07 12.35
C TRP A 442 -21.19 -6.10 11.71
N TRP A 443 -20.11 -6.42 12.39
CA TRP A 443 -19.12 -7.38 11.87
C TRP A 443 -18.31 -8.06 12.98
N VAL A 444 -17.77 -9.22 12.64
CA VAL A 444 -16.84 -9.99 13.49
C VAL A 444 -15.62 -10.31 12.64
N ILE A 445 -14.45 -10.25 13.22
CA ILE A 445 -13.19 -10.67 12.59
C ILE A 445 -12.62 -11.89 13.29
N GLY A 446 -12.27 -12.93 12.53
CA GLY A 446 -11.73 -14.18 13.05
C GLY A 446 -10.22 -14.26 13.03
N LEU A 447 -9.66 -15.06 13.94
CA LEU A 447 -8.31 -15.59 13.83
C LEU A 447 -8.43 -17.03 13.30
N PRO A 448 -8.19 -17.28 12.01
CA PRO A 448 -8.21 -18.63 11.47
C PRO A 448 -6.97 -19.41 11.90
N MET A 449 -6.91 -20.70 11.58
CA MET A 449 -5.64 -21.44 11.65
C MET A 449 -4.64 -20.85 10.67
N PRO A 450 -3.32 -20.87 10.99
CA PRO A 450 -2.30 -20.38 10.05
C PRO A 450 -2.41 -21.06 8.69
N PHE A 451 -2.08 -20.33 7.62
CA PHE A 451 -2.10 -20.80 6.22
C PHE A 451 -3.49 -21.15 5.70
N SER A 452 -4.54 -20.58 6.30
CA SER A 452 -5.91 -20.73 5.82
C SER A 452 -6.19 -19.81 4.64
N LEU A 453 -7.08 -20.21 3.74
CA LEU A 453 -7.49 -19.40 2.60
C LEU A 453 -9.01 -19.29 2.55
N GLY A 454 -9.51 -18.08 2.36
CA GLY A 454 -10.93 -17.77 2.20
C GLY A 454 -11.40 -17.63 0.75
N THR A 455 -10.53 -17.85 -0.21
CA THR A 455 -10.74 -17.60 -1.63
C THR A 455 -10.53 -18.84 -2.48
N LYS A 456 -10.86 -18.74 -3.77
CA LYS A 456 -10.48 -19.70 -4.79
C LYS A 456 -9.09 -19.43 -5.40
N ASP A 457 -8.48 -18.29 -5.08
CA ASP A 457 -7.15 -17.95 -5.53
C ASP A 457 -6.11 -18.95 -4.97
N ILE A 458 -4.98 -19.03 -5.64
CA ILE A 458 -3.91 -19.97 -5.25
C ILE A 458 -3.24 -19.53 -3.96
N ALA A 459 -3.13 -18.22 -3.74
CA ALA A 459 -2.64 -17.59 -2.53
C ALA A 459 -3.47 -16.34 -2.18
N ASP A 460 -3.53 -16.00 -0.91
CA ASP A 460 -4.27 -14.87 -0.38
C ASP A 460 -3.56 -14.30 0.86
N HIS A 461 -4.08 -13.23 1.38
CA HIS A 461 -3.59 -12.48 2.53
C HIS A 461 -4.79 -11.96 3.36
N GLY A 462 -4.54 -11.24 4.44
CA GLY A 462 -5.60 -10.69 5.31
C GLY A 462 -5.62 -11.33 6.69
N GLU A 463 -4.53 -12.00 7.08
CA GLU A 463 -4.41 -12.72 8.34
C GLU A 463 -3.39 -12.06 9.29
N ALA A 464 -3.50 -12.38 10.59
CA ALA A 464 -2.64 -11.85 11.65
C ALA A 464 -1.32 -12.64 11.79
N TYR A 465 -0.74 -13.10 10.70
CA TYR A 465 0.47 -13.92 10.73
C TYR A 465 1.64 -13.25 10.00
N SER A 466 2.86 -13.64 10.39
CA SER A 466 4.08 -13.00 9.92
C SER A 466 4.28 -13.06 8.40
N TYR A 467 3.73 -14.04 7.70
CA TYR A 467 3.82 -14.13 6.25
C TYR A 467 3.04 -13.01 5.52
N ASP A 468 1.96 -12.52 6.14
CA ASP A 468 1.17 -11.39 5.64
C ASP A 468 1.68 -10.04 6.19
N GLN A 469 2.31 -10.05 7.36
CA GLN A 469 2.76 -8.84 8.07
C GLN A 469 4.16 -8.39 7.65
N HIS A 470 5.04 -9.33 7.24
CA HIS A 470 6.44 -9.05 6.92
C HIS A 470 6.59 -8.40 5.56
N VAL A 471 6.99 -7.15 5.55
CA VAL A 471 7.21 -6.32 4.37
C VAL A 471 8.58 -5.64 4.43
N PRO A 472 9.17 -5.18 3.31
CA PRO A 472 10.38 -4.38 3.37
C PRO A 472 10.07 -2.96 3.86
N LEU A 473 11.05 -2.30 4.49
CA LEU A 473 11.05 -0.85 4.65
C LEU A 473 12.44 -0.32 4.33
N ALA A 474 12.53 0.64 3.42
CA ALA A 474 13.81 1.23 3.07
C ALA A 474 13.67 2.69 2.64
N PHE A 475 14.75 3.45 2.82
CA PHE A 475 14.82 4.85 2.42
C PHE A 475 16.09 5.09 1.61
N TYR A 476 15.97 5.87 0.54
CA TYR A 476 17.10 6.32 -0.27
C TYR A 476 17.06 7.84 -0.44
N GLY A 477 18.20 8.48 -0.32
CA GLY A 477 18.37 9.92 -0.50
C GLY A 477 19.30 10.55 0.53
N SER A 478 19.62 11.84 0.36
CA SER A 478 20.65 12.53 1.15
C SER A 478 20.32 12.67 2.64
N ALA A 479 19.04 12.56 3.02
CA ALA A 479 18.61 12.61 4.41
C ALA A 479 18.85 11.31 5.18
N PHE A 480 19.16 10.22 4.49
CA PHE A 480 19.24 8.89 5.08
C PHE A 480 20.68 8.37 5.06
N LYS A 481 21.07 7.72 6.15
CA LYS A 481 22.37 7.10 6.32
C LYS A 481 22.31 5.67 5.79
N PRO A 482 23.08 5.33 4.75
CA PRO A 482 23.13 3.97 4.23
C PRO A 482 23.52 2.95 5.31
N GLY A 483 22.83 1.82 5.31
CA GLY A 483 23.07 0.72 6.24
C GLY A 483 21.89 -0.24 6.36
N VAL A 484 22.15 -1.41 6.94
CA VAL A 484 21.11 -2.40 7.27
C VAL A 484 20.82 -2.30 8.76
N TYR A 485 19.59 -1.94 9.10
CA TYR A 485 19.11 -1.71 10.46
C TYR A 485 18.20 -2.87 10.87
N ARG A 486 18.63 -3.67 11.84
CA ARG A 486 17.97 -4.95 12.18
C ARG A 486 16.97 -4.87 13.33
N ASP A 487 16.77 -3.67 13.89
CA ASP A 487 15.71 -3.45 14.86
C ASP A 487 14.35 -3.69 14.19
N GLN A 488 13.41 -4.26 14.94
CA GLN A 488 12.04 -4.39 14.43
C GLN A 488 11.41 -3.01 14.31
N VAL A 489 10.81 -2.77 13.15
CA VAL A 489 10.10 -1.53 12.81
C VAL A 489 8.75 -1.87 12.18
N GLU A 490 7.94 -0.85 11.96
CA GLU A 490 6.60 -0.99 11.43
C GLU A 490 6.37 -0.05 10.24
N PRO A 491 5.50 -0.38 9.28
CA PRO A 491 5.20 0.53 8.16
C PRO A 491 4.63 1.89 8.58
N ILE A 492 3.98 1.98 9.75
CA ILE A 492 3.52 3.25 10.34
C ILE A 492 4.67 4.22 10.64
N ASP A 493 5.91 3.75 10.72
CA ASP A 493 7.10 4.56 11.00
C ASP A 493 7.55 5.38 9.78
N LEU A 494 7.04 5.05 8.57
CA LEU A 494 7.41 5.72 7.33
C LEU A 494 7.00 7.20 7.34
N ALA A 495 5.72 7.49 7.60
CA ALA A 495 5.19 8.85 7.54
C ALA A 495 5.84 9.80 8.56
N PRO A 496 5.96 9.47 9.87
CA PRO A 496 6.63 10.35 10.84
C PRO A 496 8.13 10.48 10.57
N THR A 497 8.80 9.47 10.00
CA THR A 497 10.21 9.55 9.63
C THR A 497 10.41 10.55 8.49
N LEU A 498 9.60 10.47 7.43
CA LEU A 498 9.63 11.46 6.33
C LEU A 498 9.24 12.86 6.81
N ALA A 499 8.25 12.99 7.68
CA ALA A 499 7.84 14.29 8.21
C ALA A 499 8.98 15.02 8.91
N VAL A 500 9.75 14.31 9.75
CA VAL A 500 10.90 14.91 10.46
C VAL A 500 11.99 15.38 9.50
N VAL A 501 12.35 14.59 8.48
CA VAL A 501 13.42 15.02 7.54
C VAL A 501 12.95 16.10 6.58
N LEU A 502 11.65 16.21 6.33
CA LEU A 502 11.03 17.30 5.57
C LEU A 502 10.85 18.57 6.40
N GLY A 503 10.94 18.48 7.74
CA GLY A 503 10.72 19.60 8.65
C GLY A 503 9.26 20.04 8.73
N ILE A 504 8.34 19.09 8.59
CA ILE A 504 6.88 19.30 8.68
C ILE A 504 6.31 18.53 9.88
N ASN A 505 5.04 18.78 10.22
CA ASN A 505 4.35 17.97 11.21
C ASN A 505 4.17 16.54 10.69
N LYS A 506 4.12 15.56 11.60
CA LYS A 506 3.63 14.23 11.28
C LYS A 506 2.10 14.26 11.18
N PRO A 507 1.47 13.32 10.45
CA PRO A 507 0.01 13.21 10.44
C PRO A 507 -0.56 13.13 11.87
N THR A 508 -1.71 13.76 12.08
CA THR A 508 -2.28 14.01 13.42
C THR A 508 -2.47 12.73 14.23
N ASN A 509 -2.97 11.68 13.60
CA ASN A 509 -3.22 10.39 14.24
C ASN A 509 -2.02 9.42 14.17
N SER A 510 -0.87 9.87 13.66
CA SER A 510 0.31 9.01 13.51
C SER A 510 0.82 8.52 14.87
N THR A 511 0.87 7.20 15.02
CA THR A 511 1.40 6.48 16.19
C THR A 511 2.80 5.91 15.95
N GLY A 512 3.28 5.94 14.70
CA GLY A 512 4.60 5.45 14.33
C GLY A 512 5.75 6.26 14.95
N HIS A 513 6.92 5.65 14.97
CA HIS A 513 8.15 6.21 15.53
C HIS A 513 9.05 6.77 14.43
N VAL A 514 9.83 7.78 14.76
CA VAL A 514 10.86 8.29 13.86
C VAL A 514 12.08 7.38 13.92
N LEU A 515 12.51 6.86 12.80
CA LEU A 515 13.65 5.94 12.66
C LEU A 515 14.98 6.72 12.68
N THR A 516 15.26 7.37 13.82
CA THR A 516 16.39 8.30 13.99
C THR A 516 17.76 7.69 13.73
N GLN A 517 17.92 6.38 13.94
CA GLN A 517 19.15 5.63 13.67
C GLN A 517 19.57 5.68 12.20
N ALA A 518 18.60 5.83 11.29
CA ALA A 518 18.81 5.88 9.85
C ALA A 518 18.91 7.30 9.29
N LEU A 519 18.78 8.34 10.12
CA LEU A 519 18.80 9.72 9.66
C LEU A 519 20.22 10.27 9.59
N ASN A 520 20.48 11.05 8.55
CA ASN A 520 21.71 11.81 8.40
C ASN A 520 21.50 13.27 8.85
N PRO A 521 21.96 13.65 10.05
CA PRO A 521 21.70 14.98 10.60
C PRO A 521 22.32 16.13 9.79
N ARG A 522 23.29 15.83 8.93
CA ARG A 522 24.05 16.87 8.19
C ARG A 522 23.66 17.01 6.73
N GLY A 523 22.80 16.11 6.20
CA GLY A 523 22.45 16.14 4.78
C GLY A 523 23.64 16.01 3.82
N ASP A 524 24.73 15.42 4.27
CA ASP A 524 25.91 15.21 3.44
C ASP A 524 25.56 14.29 2.27
N ALA A 525 26.00 14.64 1.07
CA ALA A 525 25.75 13.84 -0.12
C ALA A 525 26.23 12.40 0.09
N PRO A 526 25.50 11.38 -0.41
CA PRO A 526 25.96 10.00 -0.33
C PRO A 526 27.36 9.91 -0.94
N ALA A 527 28.26 9.22 -0.27
CA ALA A 527 29.62 9.05 -0.73
C ALA A 527 29.61 8.54 -2.19
N SER A 528 30.35 9.19 -3.05
CA SER A 528 30.60 8.68 -4.42
C SER A 528 30.99 7.22 -4.35
N PRO A 529 30.53 6.34 -5.25
CA PRO A 529 30.88 4.94 -5.23
C PRO A 529 32.40 4.82 -5.19
N ALA A 530 32.91 4.07 -4.20
CA ALA A 530 34.34 3.79 -4.07
C ALA A 530 34.84 3.25 -5.41
N ALA A 531 35.86 3.92 -5.96
CA ALA A 531 36.47 3.48 -7.21
C ALA A 531 36.89 2.01 -7.06
N THR A 532 36.45 1.18 -7.98
CA THR A 532 36.82 -0.24 -8.06
C THR A 532 38.33 -0.37 -7.90
N PRO A 533 38.85 -1.21 -6.98
CA PRO A 533 40.29 -1.40 -6.83
C PRO A 533 40.84 -1.88 -8.18
N LYS A 534 41.81 -1.17 -8.72
CA LYS A 534 42.54 -1.64 -9.92
C LYS A 534 43.18 -3.00 -9.57
N PRO A 535 43.10 -3.98 -10.48
CA PRO A 535 43.74 -5.28 -10.27
C PRO A 535 45.24 -5.05 -10.03
N ARG A 536 45.75 -5.61 -8.93
CA ARG A 536 47.21 -5.67 -8.66
C ARG A 536 47.86 -6.42 -9.82
N THR A 537 48.69 -5.75 -10.58
CA THR A 537 49.63 -6.41 -11.49
C THR A 537 50.68 -7.08 -10.63
N GLU A 538 50.64 -8.40 -10.56
CA GLU A 538 51.76 -9.18 -10.01
C GLU A 538 52.99 -9.01 -10.92
N PRO A 539 54.20 -8.83 -10.37
CA PRO A 539 55.40 -8.86 -11.17
C PRO A 539 55.65 -10.31 -11.63
N ARG A 540 55.79 -10.50 -12.91
CA ARG A 540 56.25 -11.78 -13.49
C ARG A 540 57.70 -12.03 -13.07
N PRO A 541 58.09 -13.32 -12.86
CA PRO A 541 59.39 -13.74 -12.47
C PRO A 541 60.52 -13.47 -13.47
#